data_4d4d7a65747cdee872f0e5e56c7953e1
#
_entry.id   4d4d7a65747cdee872f0e5e56c7953e1
#
_cell.length_a   1.000
_cell.length_b   1.000
_cell.length_c   1.000
_cell.angle_alpha   90.00
_cell.angle_beta   90.00
_cell.angle_gamma   90.00
#
_symmetry.space_group_name_H-M   'P 1'
#
loop_
_entity.id
_entity.type
_entity.pdbx_description
1 polymer ?
#
loop_
_entity_poly.entity_id
_entity_poly.type
_entity_poly.pdbx_seq_one_letter_code
_entity_poly.pdbx_strand_id
1 'polypeptide(L)'
;MNNEEFLQLVEKVYAFHTRRAPGIPIAVEMVLRARAKLGNAEKLCAVAETSTCLPDAIQFLLGCTIGNGDLRMMPEIGRYALTLYDRKNGGKGVRIFVDQNRIDAEKMPETH
;
A
#
# COMPACT_ATOMS: atom_id res chain seq x y z
N MET A 1 -8.50 11.66 -9.08
CA MET A 1 -8.94 10.35 -9.64
C MET A 1 -10.40 10.12 -9.26
N ASN A 2 -11.24 9.76 -10.23
CA ASN A 2 -12.64 9.50 -9.96
C ASN A 2 -12.86 8.03 -9.56
N ASN A 3 -14.10 7.71 -9.18
CA ASN A 3 -14.41 6.36 -8.71
C ASN A 3 -14.17 5.29 -9.76
N GLU A 4 -14.46 5.58 -11.02
CA GLU A 4 -14.25 4.61 -12.08
C GLU A 4 -12.77 4.30 -12.26
N GLU A 5 -11.95 5.33 -12.26
CA GLU A 5 -10.49 5.13 -12.37
C GLU A 5 -9.96 4.33 -11.18
N PHE A 6 -10.44 4.63 -9.99
CA PHE A 6 -10.04 3.89 -8.79
C PHE A 6 -10.41 2.41 -8.92
N LEU A 7 -11.65 2.13 -9.34
CA LEU A 7 -12.09 0.75 -9.50
C LEU A 7 -11.28 0.01 -10.57
N GLN A 8 -10.89 0.70 -11.63
CA GLN A 8 -10.05 0.09 -12.67
C GLN A 8 -8.67 -0.28 -12.10
N LEU A 9 -8.09 0.58 -11.27
CA LEU A 9 -6.83 0.26 -10.61
C LEU A 9 -6.97 -0.93 -9.68
N VAL A 10 -8.06 -0.96 -8.93
CA VAL A 10 -8.34 -2.08 -8.02
C VAL A 10 -8.39 -3.39 -8.80
N GLU A 11 -9.07 -3.39 -9.97
CA GLU A 11 -9.14 -4.60 -10.79
C GLU A 11 -7.77 -5.05 -11.27
N LYS A 12 -6.91 -4.11 -11.64
CA LYS A 12 -5.56 -4.44 -12.08
C LYS A 12 -4.73 -5.03 -10.93
N VAL A 13 -4.90 -4.52 -9.73
CA VAL A 13 -4.19 -5.06 -8.57
C VAL A 13 -4.73 -6.43 -8.20
N TYR A 14 -6.04 -6.65 -8.30
CA TYR A 14 -6.60 -7.99 -8.13
C TYR A 14 -5.93 -8.99 -9.07
N ALA A 15 -5.78 -8.61 -10.33
CA ALA A 15 -5.16 -9.50 -11.33
C ALA A 15 -3.70 -9.80 -10.95
N PHE A 16 -2.96 -8.82 -10.50
CA PHE A 16 -1.58 -9.00 -10.06
C PHE A 16 -1.51 -9.87 -8.81
N HIS A 17 -2.42 -9.64 -7.87
CA HIS A 17 -2.51 -10.38 -6.61
C HIS A 17 -3.01 -11.82 -6.81
N THR A 18 -3.67 -12.08 -7.93
CA THR A 18 -4.25 -13.38 -8.33
C THR A 18 -5.44 -13.83 -7.51
N ARG A 19 -6.01 -12.97 -6.67
CA ARG A 19 -7.26 -13.27 -5.97
C ARG A 19 -7.95 -11.97 -5.56
N ARG A 20 -9.26 -12.06 -5.40
CA ARG A 20 -10.09 -10.90 -5.06
C ARG A 20 -10.25 -10.79 -3.55
N ALA A 21 -9.17 -10.43 -2.89
CA ALA A 21 -9.18 -10.29 -1.44
C ALA A 21 -9.77 -8.94 -1.02
N PRO A 22 -10.56 -8.85 0.05
CA PRO A 22 -11.18 -7.59 0.48
C PRO A 22 -10.16 -6.53 0.92
N GLY A 23 -8.95 -6.94 1.25
CA GLY A 23 -7.90 -5.98 1.61
C GLY A 23 -7.31 -5.22 0.44
N ILE A 24 -7.53 -5.66 -0.80
CA ILE A 24 -6.93 -5.00 -1.97
C ILE A 24 -7.45 -3.57 -2.17
N PRO A 25 -8.76 -3.29 -2.15
CA PRO A 25 -9.20 -1.90 -2.30
C PRO A 25 -8.64 -0.97 -1.23
N ILE A 26 -8.53 -1.45 -0.01
CA ILE A 26 -7.94 -0.67 1.09
C ILE A 26 -6.47 -0.40 0.81
N ALA A 27 -5.75 -1.42 0.38
CA ALA A 27 -4.33 -1.28 0.05
C ALA A 27 -4.11 -0.28 -1.07
N VAL A 28 -4.92 -0.34 -2.12
CA VAL A 28 -4.82 0.61 -3.24
C VAL A 28 -5.03 2.03 -2.74
N GLU A 29 -6.06 2.26 -1.92
CA GLU A 29 -6.30 3.60 -1.39
C GLU A 29 -5.14 4.09 -0.52
N MET A 30 -4.60 3.24 0.33
CA MET A 30 -3.46 3.59 1.16
C MET A 30 -2.25 4.01 0.33
N VAL A 31 -1.95 3.23 -0.70
CA VAL A 31 -0.81 3.53 -1.57
C VAL A 31 -1.00 4.86 -2.27
N LEU A 32 -2.18 5.10 -2.81
CA LEU A 32 -2.46 6.36 -3.52
C LEU A 32 -2.38 7.55 -2.58
N ARG A 33 -2.91 7.43 -1.36
CA ARG A 33 -2.84 8.51 -0.38
C ARG A 33 -1.41 8.80 0.06
N ALA A 34 -0.65 7.76 0.33
CA ALA A 34 0.74 7.93 0.75
C ALA A 34 1.55 8.59 -0.36
N ARG A 35 1.34 8.15 -1.60
CA ARG A 35 2.05 8.71 -2.74
C ARG A 35 1.74 10.19 -2.93
N ALA A 36 0.47 10.55 -2.80
CA ALA A 36 0.05 11.95 -2.92
C ALA A 36 0.65 12.80 -1.82
N LYS A 37 0.68 12.30 -0.59
CA LYS A 37 1.23 13.06 0.54
C LYS A 37 2.73 13.24 0.45
N LEU A 38 3.44 12.24 -0.03
CA LEU A 38 4.90 12.34 -0.16
C LEU A 38 5.31 13.35 -1.21
N GLY A 39 4.53 13.44 -2.29
CA GLY A 39 4.88 14.31 -3.40
C GLY A 39 5.99 13.71 -4.25
N ASN A 40 6.80 14.56 -4.87
CA ASN A 40 7.87 14.10 -5.76
C ASN A 40 8.98 13.42 -4.97
N ALA A 41 9.48 12.33 -5.51
CA ALA A 41 10.59 11.59 -4.92
C ALA A 41 11.56 11.18 -6.02
N GLU A 42 12.85 11.34 -5.76
CA GLU A 42 13.87 10.91 -6.71
C GLU A 42 14.12 9.42 -6.65
N LYS A 43 14.07 8.85 -5.44
CA LYS A 43 14.25 7.41 -5.26
C LYS A 43 13.19 6.91 -4.29
N LEU A 44 12.06 6.53 -4.83
CA LEU A 44 10.93 6.07 -4.04
C LEU A 44 11.18 4.69 -3.46
N CYS A 45 11.01 4.58 -2.16
CA CYS A 45 11.14 3.31 -1.44
C CYS A 45 9.96 3.13 -0.50
N ALA A 46 9.66 1.88 -0.16
CA ALA A 46 8.49 1.55 0.65
C ALA A 46 8.82 0.51 1.70
N VAL A 47 8.12 0.59 2.83
CA VAL A 47 8.14 -0.44 3.87
C VAL A 47 6.69 -0.86 4.12
N ALA A 48 6.43 -2.18 4.08
CA ALA A 48 5.12 -2.73 4.40
C ALA A 48 5.20 -3.49 5.72
N GLU A 49 4.28 -3.20 6.63
CA GLU A 49 4.27 -3.82 7.97
C GLU A 49 3.35 -5.03 8.04
N THR A 50 2.85 -5.49 6.91
CA THR A 50 2.06 -6.71 6.78
C THR A 50 2.48 -7.43 5.51
N SER A 51 2.28 -8.75 5.48
CA SER A 51 2.58 -9.55 4.30
C SER A 51 1.35 -9.81 3.42
N THR A 52 0.17 -9.30 3.79
CA THR A 52 -1.07 -9.58 3.06
C THR A 52 -1.55 -8.37 2.28
N CYS A 53 -1.91 -8.57 1.02
CA CYS A 53 -2.51 -7.59 0.10
C CYS A 53 -1.67 -6.34 -0.16
N LEU A 54 -1.26 -5.64 0.88
CA LEU A 54 -0.54 -4.37 0.76
C LEU A 54 0.74 -4.46 -0.05
N PRO A 55 1.59 -5.47 0.13
CA PRO A 55 2.82 -5.55 -0.68
C PRO A 55 2.55 -5.60 -2.18
N ASP A 56 1.53 -6.35 -2.61
CA ASP A 56 1.23 -6.43 -4.03
C ASP A 56 0.72 -5.11 -4.59
N ALA A 57 -0.09 -4.37 -3.83
CA ALA A 57 -0.52 -3.04 -4.25
C ALA A 57 0.68 -2.10 -4.41
N ILE A 58 1.63 -2.14 -3.47
CA ILE A 58 2.83 -1.33 -3.55
C ILE A 58 3.65 -1.70 -4.78
N GLN A 59 3.87 -2.98 -4.99
CA GLN A 59 4.69 -3.45 -6.11
C GLN A 59 4.07 -3.08 -7.44
N PHE A 60 2.77 -3.29 -7.59
CA PHE A 60 2.10 -3.02 -8.85
C PHE A 60 2.00 -1.53 -9.15
N LEU A 61 1.59 -0.74 -8.15
CA LEU A 61 1.29 0.68 -8.37
C LEU A 61 2.53 1.56 -8.39
N LEU A 62 3.54 1.22 -7.61
CA LEU A 62 4.70 2.08 -7.43
C LEU A 62 5.99 1.54 -8.03
N GLY A 63 6.01 0.27 -8.36
CA GLY A 63 7.24 -0.35 -8.85
C GLY A 63 8.30 -0.55 -7.77
N CYS A 64 7.95 -0.38 -6.51
CA CYS A 64 8.82 -0.72 -5.40
C CYS A 64 8.62 -2.19 -5.10
N THR A 65 9.61 -3.01 -5.39
CA THR A 65 9.48 -4.46 -5.24
C THR A 65 10.55 -5.01 -4.32
N ILE A 66 10.29 -6.21 -3.82
CA ILE A 66 11.30 -6.91 -3.02
C ILE A 66 12.51 -7.19 -3.88
N GLY A 67 12.29 -7.61 -5.13
CA GLY A 67 13.37 -7.98 -6.03
C GLY A 67 14.28 -6.84 -6.42
N ASN A 68 13.76 -5.61 -6.53
CA ASN A 68 14.62 -4.47 -6.86
C ASN A 68 15.17 -3.75 -5.63
N GLY A 69 14.82 -4.23 -4.43
CA GLY A 69 15.33 -3.66 -3.19
C GLY A 69 14.61 -2.41 -2.71
N ASP A 70 13.59 -1.96 -3.42
CA ASP A 70 12.87 -0.74 -3.06
C ASP A 70 11.67 -0.99 -2.14
N LEU A 71 11.29 -2.25 -1.95
CA LEU A 71 10.27 -2.62 -0.97
C LEU A 71 10.88 -3.48 0.12
N ARG A 72 10.73 -3.02 1.35
CA ARG A 72 11.16 -3.78 2.52
C ARG A 72 9.94 -4.29 3.27
N MET A 73 10.01 -5.54 3.68
CA MET A 73 8.91 -6.16 4.43
C MET A 73 9.27 -6.26 5.90
N MET A 74 8.33 -5.85 6.76
CA MET A 74 8.46 -6.00 8.21
C MET A 74 7.18 -6.59 8.78
N PRO A 75 6.82 -7.81 8.34
CA PRO A 75 5.54 -8.41 8.71
C PRO A 75 5.44 -8.77 10.19
N GLU A 76 6.57 -8.85 10.89
CA GLU A 76 6.56 -9.10 12.32
C GLU A 76 5.87 -7.99 13.12
N ILE A 77 5.78 -6.79 12.56
CA ILE A 77 5.05 -5.69 13.20
C ILE A 77 3.55 -5.97 13.18
N GLY A 78 3.06 -6.60 12.11
CA GLY A 78 1.68 -7.05 12.05
C GLY A 78 0.64 -5.95 11.94
N ARG A 79 1.03 -4.78 11.43
CA ARG A 79 0.11 -3.68 11.22
C ARG A 79 -0.19 -3.49 9.75
N TYR A 80 -1.44 -3.12 9.45
CA TYR A 80 -1.80 -2.77 8.09
C TYR A 80 -1.36 -1.34 7.83
N ALA A 81 -0.06 -1.19 7.59
CA ALA A 81 0.60 0.11 7.49
C ALA A 81 1.69 0.06 6.44
N LEU A 82 1.89 1.21 5.80
CA LEU A 82 2.97 1.36 4.84
C LEU A 82 3.68 2.69 5.07
N THR A 83 4.98 2.70 4.82
CA THR A 83 5.78 3.91 4.79
C THR A 83 6.34 4.08 3.40
N LEU A 84 6.16 5.26 2.82
CA LEU A 84 6.85 5.65 1.60
C LEU A 84 7.89 6.70 1.95
N TYR A 85 9.06 6.61 1.35
CA TYR A 85 10.10 7.60 1.61
C TYR A 85 10.98 7.78 0.38
N ASP A 86 11.67 8.91 0.37
CA ASP A 86 12.62 9.22 -0.69
C ASP A 86 14.03 8.99 -0.15
N ARG A 87 14.66 7.94 -0.62
CA ARG A 87 15.99 7.54 -0.12
C ARG A 87 17.07 8.58 -0.40
N LYS A 88 16.88 9.41 -1.42
CA LYS A 88 17.88 10.41 -1.79
C LYS A 88 17.72 11.75 -1.10
N ASN A 89 16.55 12.02 -0.51
CA ASN A 89 16.28 13.34 0.06
C ASN A 89 16.15 13.31 1.58
N GLY A 90 17.11 12.70 2.24
CA GLY A 90 17.28 12.84 3.68
C GLY A 90 16.24 12.16 4.54
N GLY A 91 15.60 11.12 4.03
CA GLY A 91 14.67 10.36 4.84
C GLY A 91 13.28 10.96 4.97
N LYS A 92 12.93 11.90 4.09
CA LYS A 92 11.56 12.42 4.05
C LYS A 92 10.61 11.27 3.74
N GLY A 93 9.60 11.08 4.62
CA GLY A 93 8.71 9.95 4.46
C GLY A 93 7.30 10.22 4.97
N VAL A 94 6.39 9.33 4.58
CA VAL A 94 4.99 9.38 4.98
C VAL A 94 4.59 7.96 5.41
N ARG A 95 3.97 7.84 6.58
CA ARG A 95 3.43 6.57 7.03
C ARG A 95 1.92 6.64 7.09
N ILE A 96 1.25 5.71 6.43
CA ILE A 96 -0.20 5.58 6.42
C ILE A 96 -0.54 4.24 7.06
N PHE A 97 -1.52 4.24 7.95
CA PHE A 97 -1.98 3.00 8.57
C PHE A 97 -3.50 3.01 8.67
N VAL A 98 -4.06 1.82 8.76
CA VAL A 98 -5.51 1.66 8.92
C VAL A 98 -5.84 1.68 10.40
N ASP A 99 -6.80 2.52 10.78
CA ASP A 99 -7.29 2.56 12.15
C ASP A 99 -8.20 1.35 12.37
N GLN A 100 -7.76 0.43 13.20
CA GLN A 100 -8.48 -0.82 13.44
C GLN A 100 -9.89 -0.58 13.96
N ASN A 101 -10.05 0.42 14.82
CA ASN A 101 -11.37 0.74 15.36
C ASN A 101 -12.33 1.22 14.29
N ARG A 102 -11.84 1.96 13.31
CA ARG A 102 -12.66 2.44 12.22
C ARG A 102 -13.02 1.31 11.25
N ILE A 103 -12.11 0.38 11.04
CA ILE A 103 -12.40 -0.80 10.23
C ILE A 103 -13.53 -1.59 10.86
N ASP A 104 -13.46 -1.83 12.16
CA ASP A 104 -14.49 -2.56 12.88
C ASP A 104 -15.84 -1.85 12.80
N ALA A 105 -15.83 -0.52 12.95
CA ALA A 105 -17.04 0.27 12.88
C ALA A 105 -17.69 0.20 11.50
N GLU A 106 -16.90 0.06 10.45
CA GLU A 106 -17.39 -0.07 9.09
C GLU A 106 -17.67 -1.51 8.71
N LYS A 107 -17.48 -2.44 9.63
CA LYS A 107 -17.76 -3.85 9.44
C LYS A 107 -16.99 -4.45 8.27
N MET A 108 -15.74 -4.09 8.16
CA MET A 108 -14.88 -4.65 7.14
C MET A 108 -14.70 -6.16 7.35
N PRO A 109 -14.66 -6.93 6.26
CA PRO A 109 -14.38 -8.36 6.39
C PRO A 109 -12.99 -8.59 7.01
N GLU A 110 -12.89 -9.62 7.84
CA GLU A 110 -11.61 -9.96 8.48
C GLU A 110 -10.71 -10.82 7.60
N THR A 111 -11.22 -11.35 6.53
CA THR A 111 -10.45 -12.21 5.64
C THR A 111 -9.43 -11.41 4.84
N HIS A 112 -8.28 -11.98 4.66
CA HIS A 112 -7.20 -11.32 3.93
C HIS A 112 -6.70 -12.16 2.79
#